data_8154eb60d7f0f7c7fe77569d81371c6a
#
_entry.id   8154eb60d7f0f7c7fe77569d81371c6a
#
_cell.length_a   1.000
_cell.length_b   1.000
_cell.length_c   1.000
_cell.angle_alpha   90.00
_cell.angle_beta   90.00
_cell.angle_gamma   90.00
#
_symmetry.space_group_name_H-M   'P 1'
#
loop_
_entity.id
_entity.type
_entity.pdbx_description
1 polymer ?
#
loop_
_entity_poly.entity_id
_entity_poly.type
_entity_poly.pdbx_seq_one_letter_code
_entity_poly.pdbx_strand_id
1 'polypeptide(L)'
;RSFLISAIAMWLDEYNIDGIKITDTATMLYLDYGKNPGEWTPNMYGGNENLDAIEFIKQMNEYVHKRNDGVITIADEKSLWSDVTRNNDNGDSLGFDYKLNDGFNEEFFEFVKQDPLFRKGMYNMVTYEMLYHYKEHFITNLTYEALKDDTLYAMVSGNDDKQRLSDIRAVLGYIYTYPGPVCVSYGNDTGALVSVDDDKMQILSRLEEPAYKQMKAYIKALNTLYTTDNSMYEADSSSDGFEWVDNYNAELTVYSYARYSSDNDMDIVAVNFTPVERKAYELNVPKAGKYKLVFNSDNEEYGGDGKVEAVVVKSAVEADSNDRYKMFVDIPASAMVVYKYEPYTDIEIKEIQIKNEAKAAKVEAEKRVDLARELADKAEEEAVRAANAEKEAKESLRLAQNARKEAEKKALEA
;
A
#
# COMPACT_ATOMS: atom_id res chain seq x y z
N ARG A 1 -36.31 -8.28 25.65
CA ARG A 1 -34.91 -8.71 25.84
C ARG A 1 -34.81 -10.23 25.90
N SER A 2 -35.45 -10.92 26.88
CA SER A 2 -35.33 -12.38 27.07
C SER A 2 -35.66 -13.19 25.81
N PHE A 3 -36.67 -12.81 25.03
CA PHE A 3 -37.05 -13.49 23.79
C PHE A 3 -35.89 -13.46 22.75
N LEU A 4 -35.28 -12.30 22.53
CA LEU A 4 -34.17 -12.16 21.59
C LEU A 4 -32.91 -12.91 22.04
N ILE A 5 -32.59 -12.83 23.36
CA ILE A 5 -31.46 -13.59 23.90
C ILE A 5 -31.71 -15.11 23.81
N SER A 6 -32.95 -15.57 24.05
CA SER A 6 -33.30 -16.99 23.85
C SER A 6 -33.21 -17.44 22.42
N ALA A 7 -33.56 -16.58 21.45
CA ALA A 7 -33.35 -16.88 20.01
C ALA A 7 -31.86 -17.02 19.66
N ILE A 8 -31.05 -16.12 20.19
CA ILE A 8 -29.58 -16.20 20.04
C ILE A 8 -29.02 -17.47 20.65
N ALA A 9 -29.45 -17.81 21.89
CA ALA A 9 -29.06 -19.05 22.55
C ALA A 9 -29.41 -20.28 21.72
N MET A 10 -30.60 -20.32 21.14
CA MET A 10 -31.02 -21.41 20.26
C MET A 10 -30.08 -21.58 19.05
N TRP A 11 -29.75 -20.49 18.40
CA TRP A 11 -28.82 -20.54 17.25
C TRP A 11 -27.43 -21.05 17.66
N LEU A 12 -26.92 -20.60 18.80
CA LEU A 12 -25.61 -21.02 19.33
C LEU A 12 -25.62 -22.47 19.80
N ASP A 13 -26.64 -22.89 20.56
CA ASP A 13 -26.67 -24.19 21.23
C ASP A 13 -27.14 -25.34 20.31
N GLU A 14 -28.17 -25.08 19.49
CA GLU A 14 -28.81 -26.12 18.68
C GLU A 14 -28.24 -26.17 17.26
N TYR A 15 -27.83 -25.01 16.73
CA TYR A 15 -27.32 -24.90 15.35
C TYR A 15 -25.80 -24.72 15.28
N ASN A 16 -25.13 -24.57 16.42
CA ASN A 16 -23.66 -24.42 16.53
C ASN A 16 -23.08 -23.37 15.57
N ILE A 17 -23.70 -22.20 15.48
CA ILE A 17 -23.17 -21.09 14.70
C ILE A 17 -21.95 -20.46 15.39
N ASP A 18 -20.99 -19.95 14.61
CA ASP A 18 -19.74 -19.40 15.12
C ASP A 18 -19.78 -17.87 15.34
N GLY A 19 -20.86 -17.21 14.94
CA GLY A 19 -20.98 -15.78 15.15
C GLY A 19 -22.36 -15.20 14.83
N ILE A 20 -22.59 -13.97 15.28
CA ILE A 20 -23.85 -13.23 15.13
C ILE A 20 -23.56 -11.84 14.64
N LYS A 21 -24.18 -11.43 13.53
CA LYS A 21 -24.17 -10.05 13.07
C LYS A 21 -25.48 -9.35 13.43
N ILE A 22 -25.40 -8.18 14.03
CA ILE A 22 -26.55 -7.29 14.26
C ILE A 22 -26.60 -6.26 13.13
N THR A 23 -27.62 -6.38 12.31
CA THR A 23 -27.84 -5.49 11.16
C THR A 23 -28.41 -4.15 11.61
N ASP A 24 -28.04 -3.06 10.93
CA ASP A 24 -28.54 -1.70 11.21
C ASP A 24 -28.46 -1.30 12.67
N THR A 25 -27.36 -1.60 13.34
CA THR A 25 -27.15 -1.32 14.78
C THR A 25 -27.41 0.14 15.12
N ALA A 26 -27.09 1.08 14.23
CA ALA A 26 -27.36 2.52 14.42
C ALA A 26 -28.85 2.82 14.68
N THR A 27 -29.76 2.11 14.03
CA THR A 27 -31.21 2.28 14.23
C THR A 27 -31.67 1.84 15.62
N MET A 28 -30.91 0.97 16.27
CA MET A 28 -31.16 0.57 17.67
C MET A 28 -30.57 1.59 18.64
N LEU A 29 -29.45 2.19 18.35
CA LEU A 29 -28.71 3.08 19.25
C LEU A 29 -29.37 4.45 19.40
N TYR A 30 -30.05 4.95 18.34
CA TYR A 30 -30.59 6.31 18.32
C TYR A 30 -32.12 6.33 18.15
N LEU A 31 -32.77 7.12 18.98
CA LEU A 31 -34.23 7.33 18.94
C LEU A 31 -34.69 8.13 17.73
N ASP A 32 -33.81 8.98 17.19
CA ASP A 32 -34.06 9.88 16.07
C ASP A 32 -33.52 9.39 14.74
N TYR A 33 -32.87 8.20 14.69
CA TYR A 33 -32.27 7.70 13.47
C TYR A 33 -33.31 7.57 12.34
N GLY A 34 -33.08 8.26 11.22
CA GLY A 34 -33.98 8.27 10.08
C GLY A 34 -35.33 8.95 10.30
N LYS A 35 -35.53 9.72 11.39
CA LYS A 35 -36.77 10.41 11.74
C LYS A 35 -36.64 11.92 11.59
N ASN A 36 -37.76 12.59 11.27
CA ASN A 36 -37.81 14.04 11.23
C ASN A 36 -37.94 14.65 12.64
N PRO A 37 -37.59 15.94 12.81
CA PRO A 37 -37.84 16.66 14.04
C PRO A 37 -39.33 16.57 14.48
N GLY A 38 -39.56 16.13 15.72
CA GLY A 38 -40.91 15.94 16.26
C GLY A 38 -41.51 14.55 16.06
N GLU A 39 -40.83 13.64 15.33
CA GLU A 39 -41.27 12.24 15.13
C GLU A 39 -40.68 11.27 16.17
N TRP A 40 -39.85 11.77 17.08
CA TRP A 40 -39.23 10.99 18.13
C TRP A 40 -39.31 11.71 19.49
N THR A 41 -39.15 10.96 20.57
CA THR A 41 -39.18 11.49 21.95
C THR A 41 -37.82 11.29 22.59
N PRO A 42 -37.20 12.33 23.15
CA PRO A 42 -35.95 12.23 23.88
C PRO A 42 -36.00 11.22 25.03
N ASN A 43 -34.84 10.64 25.37
CA ASN A 43 -34.70 9.79 26.54
C ASN A 43 -34.86 10.60 27.83
N MET A 44 -34.82 9.92 28.98
CA MET A 44 -35.02 10.55 30.30
C MET A 44 -34.01 11.63 30.66
N TYR A 45 -32.89 11.73 29.94
CA TYR A 45 -31.87 12.74 30.13
C TYR A 45 -31.93 13.84 29.05
N GLY A 46 -32.86 13.75 28.11
CA GLY A 46 -33.05 14.72 27.04
C GLY A 46 -32.21 14.43 25.78
N GLY A 47 -31.48 13.34 25.76
CA GLY A 47 -30.67 12.91 24.63
C GLY A 47 -31.45 12.05 23.63
N ASN A 48 -30.78 11.72 22.50
CA ASN A 48 -31.34 10.88 21.45
C ASN A 48 -30.90 9.40 21.52
N GLU A 49 -30.09 9.03 22.49
CA GLU A 49 -29.64 7.66 22.69
C GLU A 49 -30.80 6.78 23.20
N ASN A 50 -30.94 5.60 22.62
CA ASN A 50 -31.90 4.59 23.05
C ASN A 50 -31.27 3.74 24.17
N LEU A 51 -31.40 4.21 25.41
CA LEU A 51 -30.77 3.60 26.58
C LEU A 51 -31.17 2.13 26.78
N ASP A 52 -32.41 1.78 26.45
CA ASP A 52 -32.92 0.40 26.59
C ASP A 52 -32.29 -0.55 25.54
N ALA A 53 -32.06 -0.07 24.36
CA ALA A 53 -31.41 -0.88 23.31
C ALA A 53 -29.88 -1.00 23.54
N ILE A 54 -29.26 0.07 24.01
CA ILE A 54 -27.85 0.06 24.40
C ILE A 54 -27.59 -0.99 25.48
N GLU A 55 -28.41 -0.96 26.51
CA GLU A 55 -28.33 -1.94 27.62
C GLU A 55 -28.65 -3.38 27.16
N PHE A 56 -29.57 -3.54 26.20
CA PHE A 56 -29.82 -4.84 25.58
C PHE A 56 -28.61 -5.36 24.80
N ILE A 57 -27.98 -4.52 24.01
CA ILE A 57 -26.78 -4.90 23.22
C ILE A 57 -25.66 -5.34 24.17
N LYS A 58 -25.38 -4.56 25.21
CA LYS A 58 -24.35 -4.91 26.21
C LYS A 58 -24.64 -6.25 26.87
N GLN A 59 -25.87 -6.47 27.31
CA GLN A 59 -26.28 -7.74 27.91
C GLN A 59 -26.21 -8.93 26.94
N MET A 60 -26.54 -8.70 25.69
CA MET A 60 -26.46 -9.71 24.63
C MET A 60 -25.02 -10.16 24.41
N ASN A 61 -24.11 -9.19 24.20
CA ASN A 61 -22.68 -9.48 23.98
C ASN A 61 -22.06 -10.17 25.22
N GLU A 62 -22.37 -9.69 26.42
CA GLU A 62 -21.94 -10.33 27.67
C GLU A 62 -22.45 -11.78 27.78
N TYR A 63 -23.71 -12.03 27.44
CA TYR A 63 -24.30 -13.36 27.45
C TYR A 63 -23.59 -14.30 26.46
N VAL A 64 -23.37 -13.86 25.21
CA VAL A 64 -22.72 -14.65 24.18
C VAL A 64 -21.30 -15.03 24.61
N HIS A 65 -20.52 -14.07 25.08
CA HIS A 65 -19.12 -14.31 25.45
C HIS A 65 -18.94 -15.14 26.71
N LYS A 66 -19.87 -15.04 27.70
CA LYS A 66 -19.81 -15.88 28.89
C LYS A 66 -20.20 -17.34 28.61
N ARG A 67 -21.01 -17.57 27.59
CA ARG A 67 -21.56 -18.90 27.31
C ARG A 67 -20.67 -19.71 26.35
N ASN A 68 -20.05 -19.06 25.39
CA ASN A 68 -19.32 -19.72 24.32
C ASN A 68 -18.01 -19.00 24.01
N ASP A 69 -16.90 -19.63 24.37
CA ASP A 69 -15.58 -19.18 23.92
C ASP A 69 -15.44 -19.35 22.41
N GLY A 70 -15.01 -18.28 21.71
CA GLY A 70 -14.76 -18.30 20.28
C GLY A 70 -15.94 -17.91 19.37
N VAL A 71 -17.12 -17.68 19.93
CA VAL A 71 -18.24 -17.09 19.17
C VAL A 71 -18.01 -15.59 19.02
N ILE A 72 -18.09 -15.09 17.80
CA ILE A 72 -17.89 -13.65 17.50
C ILE A 72 -19.22 -12.91 17.37
N THR A 73 -19.21 -11.64 17.76
CA THR A 73 -20.34 -10.72 17.54
C THR A 73 -19.89 -9.56 16.68
N ILE A 74 -20.70 -9.21 15.68
CA ILE A 74 -20.36 -8.20 14.65
C ILE A 74 -21.46 -7.13 14.62
N ALA A 75 -21.06 -5.86 14.68
CA ALA A 75 -21.96 -4.72 14.49
C ALA A 75 -21.92 -4.23 13.04
N ASP A 76 -23.08 -4.11 12.42
CA ASP A 76 -23.30 -3.31 11.22
C ASP A 76 -23.75 -1.91 11.70
N GLU A 77 -22.77 -1.08 12.06
CA GLU A 77 -22.98 0.22 12.69
C GLU A 77 -22.33 1.32 11.82
N LYS A 78 -23.17 2.16 11.21
CA LYS A 78 -22.77 3.18 10.21
C LYS A 78 -22.75 4.61 10.77
N SER A 79 -23.07 4.77 12.05
CA SER A 79 -23.05 6.10 12.68
C SER A 79 -21.67 6.42 13.29
N LEU A 80 -21.59 7.57 13.94
CA LEU A 80 -20.41 8.02 14.66
C LEU A 80 -20.38 7.52 16.12
N TRP A 81 -21.08 6.44 16.44
CA TRP A 81 -21.02 5.86 17.78
C TRP A 81 -19.61 5.35 18.06
N SER A 82 -19.03 5.80 19.19
CA SER A 82 -17.71 5.37 19.65
C SER A 82 -17.80 4.10 20.49
N ASP A 83 -16.68 3.39 20.58
CA ASP A 83 -16.54 2.24 21.48
C ASP A 83 -17.59 1.13 21.20
N VAL A 84 -17.79 0.80 19.93
CA VAL A 84 -18.66 -0.29 19.49
C VAL A 84 -18.03 -1.63 19.85
N THR A 85 -16.72 -1.78 19.63
CA THR A 85 -15.98 -3.01 19.90
C THR A 85 -15.32 -3.02 21.27
N ARG A 86 -14.80 -4.17 21.72
CA ARG A 86 -14.25 -4.37 23.08
C ARG A 86 -12.91 -3.68 23.36
N ASN A 87 -12.55 -2.68 22.61
CA ASN A 87 -11.23 -2.06 22.65
C ASN A 87 -10.99 -1.11 23.84
N ASN A 88 -11.90 -1.07 24.85
CA ASN A 88 -11.79 0.04 25.76
C ASN A 88 -11.65 -0.42 27.22
N ASP A 89 -10.58 0.03 27.83
CA ASP A 89 -10.24 -0.22 29.24
C ASP A 89 -11.27 0.38 30.23
N ASN A 90 -12.17 1.25 29.75
CA ASN A 90 -13.14 1.96 30.59
C ASN A 90 -14.47 1.21 30.77
N GLY A 91 -14.70 0.07 30.14
CA GLY A 91 -15.91 -0.76 30.31
C GLY A 91 -17.19 -0.18 29.71
N ASP A 92 -17.12 0.87 28.91
CA ASP A 92 -18.28 1.57 28.36
C ASP A 92 -18.66 1.13 26.93
N SER A 93 -17.88 0.24 26.31
CA SER A 93 -18.13 -0.26 24.96
C SER A 93 -19.46 -1.03 24.86
N LEU A 94 -19.99 -1.15 23.65
CA LEU A 94 -21.13 -2.01 23.36
C LEU A 94 -20.79 -3.51 23.46
N GLY A 95 -19.49 -3.86 23.43
CA GLY A 95 -18.99 -5.20 23.65
C GLY A 95 -18.99 -6.11 22.44
N PHE A 96 -19.13 -5.60 21.21
CA PHE A 96 -18.93 -6.38 19.99
C PHE A 96 -17.46 -6.77 19.82
N ASP A 97 -17.22 -7.88 19.13
CA ASP A 97 -15.86 -8.26 18.73
C ASP A 97 -15.39 -7.46 17.53
N TYR A 98 -16.28 -7.21 16.57
CA TYR A 98 -15.98 -6.52 15.33
C TYR A 98 -17.08 -5.54 14.92
N LYS A 99 -16.68 -4.57 14.11
CA LYS A 99 -17.56 -3.62 13.42
C LYS A 99 -17.25 -3.63 11.92
N LEU A 100 -18.28 -3.53 11.06
CA LEU A 100 -18.06 -3.35 9.61
C LEU A 100 -17.44 -1.98 9.33
N ASN A 101 -16.47 -1.94 8.42
CA ASN A 101 -15.74 -0.72 8.06
C ASN A 101 -16.37 0.01 6.87
N ASP A 102 -17.55 0.55 7.05
CA ASP A 102 -18.26 1.26 5.98
C ASP A 102 -17.55 2.57 5.58
N GLY A 103 -16.89 3.24 6.52
CA GLY A 103 -16.15 4.48 6.24
C GLY A 103 -14.98 4.24 5.26
N PHE A 104 -14.18 3.20 5.49
CA PHE A 104 -13.14 2.79 4.54
C PHE A 104 -13.73 2.45 3.17
N ASN A 105 -14.81 1.70 3.14
CA ASN A 105 -15.43 1.29 1.89
C ASN A 105 -15.89 2.47 1.06
N GLU A 106 -16.55 3.46 1.66
CA GLU A 106 -17.02 4.64 0.93
C GLU A 106 -15.86 5.43 0.30
N GLU A 107 -14.80 5.69 1.06
CA GLU A 107 -13.63 6.43 0.58
C GLU A 107 -12.83 5.63 -0.45
N PHE A 108 -12.51 4.37 -0.14
CA PHE A 108 -11.69 3.53 -0.99
C PHE A 108 -12.38 3.19 -2.32
N PHE A 109 -13.69 2.92 -2.31
CA PHE A 109 -14.40 2.64 -3.56
C PHE A 109 -14.60 3.88 -4.43
N GLU A 110 -14.75 5.07 -3.86
CA GLU A 110 -14.72 6.30 -4.65
C GLU A 110 -13.35 6.50 -5.34
N PHE A 111 -12.25 6.15 -4.67
CA PHE A 111 -10.92 6.12 -5.31
C PHE A 111 -10.85 5.07 -6.42
N VAL A 112 -11.34 3.85 -6.19
CA VAL A 112 -11.28 2.74 -7.16
C VAL A 112 -12.07 3.04 -8.43
N LYS A 113 -13.22 3.70 -8.33
CA LYS A 113 -14.08 4.10 -9.46
C LYS A 113 -13.41 5.11 -10.40
N GLN A 114 -12.43 5.86 -9.91
CA GLN A 114 -11.77 6.87 -10.73
C GLN A 114 -10.91 6.25 -11.81
N ASP A 115 -10.87 6.89 -12.96
CA ASP A 115 -9.87 6.60 -13.98
C ASP A 115 -8.47 6.72 -13.35
N PRO A 116 -7.56 5.75 -13.56
CA PRO A 116 -6.22 5.74 -12.98
C PRO A 116 -5.42 7.04 -13.18
N LEU A 117 -5.68 7.81 -14.24
CA LEU A 117 -5.06 9.11 -14.49
C LEU A 117 -5.44 10.17 -13.44
N PHE A 118 -6.62 10.04 -12.83
CA PHE A 118 -7.13 11.00 -11.85
C PHE A 118 -6.99 10.52 -10.41
N ARG A 119 -6.65 9.26 -10.16
CA ARG A 119 -6.47 8.67 -8.81
C ARG A 119 -5.47 9.43 -7.96
N LYS A 120 -4.45 10.05 -8.57
CA LYS A 120 -3.48 10.87 -7.84
C LYS A 120 -4.10 12.04 -7.05
N GLY A 121 -5.20 12.61 -7.53
CA GLY A 121 -5.95 13.66 -6.83
C GLY A 121 -6.73 13.16 -5.62
N MET A 122 -6.94 11.86 -5.51
CA MET A 122 -7.69 11.19 -4.44
C MET A 122 -6.79 10.29 -3.56
N TYR A 123 -5.49 10.48 -3.63
CA TYR A 123 -4.50 9.63 -2.98
C TYR A 123 -4.76 9.43 -1.48
N ASN A 124 -5.17 10.49 -0.78
CA ASN A 124 -5.44 10.43 0.66
C ASN A 124 -6.64 9.57 1.03
N MET A 125 -7.57 9.27 0.11
CA MET A 125 -8.72 8.40 0.38
C MET A 125 -8.32 6.96 0.71
N VAL A 126 -7.14 6.54 0.25
CA VAL A 126 -6.58 5.22 0.56
C VAL A 126 -5.88 5.20 1.93
N THR A 127 -5.36 6.34 2.40
CA THR A 127 -4.51 6.41 3.60
C THR A 127 -5.22 6.96 4.82
N TYR A 128 -6.34 7.67 4.63
CA TYR A 128 -7.02 8.41 5.70
C TYR A 128 -7.57 7.49 6.79
N GLU A 129 -8.08 6.34 6.43
CA GLU A 129 -8.66 5.35 7.35
C GLU A 129 -7.68 4.93 8.44
N MET A 130 -6.38 4.85 8.14
CA MET A 130 -5.36 4.48 9.13
C MET A 130 -5.29 5.44 10.33
N LEU A 131 -5.81 6.66 10.23
CA LEU A 131 -5.89 7.61 11.35
C LEU A 131 -6.85 7.15 12.46
N TYR A 132 -7.83 6.31 12.13
CA TYR A 132 -8.82 5.82 13.07
C TYR A 132 -8.93 4.28 13.12
N HIS A 133 -8.20 3.56 12.27
CA HIS A 133 -8.29 2.10 12.12
C HIS A 133 -8.26 1.35 13.47
N TYR A 134 -7.33 1.71 14.34
CA TYR A 134 -7.13 1.03 15.62
C TYR A 134 -8.04 1.52 16.76
N LYS A 135 -9.03 2.36 16.47
CA LYS A 135 -10.05 2.75 17.47
C LYS A 135 -11.13 1.70 17.66
N GLU A 136 -11.34 0.88 16.64
CA GLU A 136 -12.28 -0.24 16.63
C GLU A 136 -11.63 -1.47 16.00
N HIS A 137 -12.19 -2.65 16.20
CA HIS A 137 -11.81 -3.84 15.44
C HIS A 137 -12.66 -3.91 14.18
N PHE A 138 -12.11 -3.47 13.06
CA PHE A 138 -12.83 -3.40 11.80
C PHE A 138 -12.77 -4.69 11.00
N ILE A 139 -13.88 -5.02 10.30
CA ILE A 139 -13.94 -5.97 9.21
C ILE A 139 -14.14 -5.19 7.92
N THR A 140 -13.23 -5.33 6.96
CA THR A 140 -13.43 -4.79 5.61
C THR A 140 -14.45 -5.65 4.87
N ASN A 141 -15.57 -5.05 4.47
CA ASN A 141 -16.69 -5.76 3.87
C ASN A 141 -16.83 -5.45 2.37
N LEU A 142 -16.66 -6.48 1.56
CA LEU A 142 -16.97 -6.48 0.11
C LEU A 142 -18.35 -7.11 -0.11
N THR A 143 -19.37 -6.56 0.55
CA THR A 143 -20.76 -6.99 0.40
C THR A 143 -21.45 -6.19 -0.72
N TYR A 144 -22.58 -6.70 -1.19
CA TYR A 144 -23.38 -5.97 -2.19
C TYR A 144 -23.84 -4.61 -1.69
N GLU A 145 -24.23 -4.51 -0.43
CA GLU A 145 -24.61 -3.25 0.18
C GLU A 145 -23.43 -2.25 0.23
N ALA A 146 -22.24 -2.73 0.59
CA ALA A 146 -21.02 -1.92 0.61
C ALA A 146 -20.64 -1.44 -0.80
N LEU A 147 -20.88 -2.28 -1.83
CA LEU A 147 -20.67 -1.97 -3.23
C LEU A 147 -21.87 -1.21 -3.87
N LYS A 148 -22.87 -0.83 -3.08
CA LYS A 148 -24.11 -0.16 -3.54
C LYS A 148 -24.84 -0.98 -4.62
N ASP A 149 -25.00 -2.27 -4.35
CA ASP A 149 -25.66 -3.27 -5.21
C ASP A 149 -24.97 -3.47 -6.57
N ASP A 150 -23.69 -3.16 -6.66
CA ASP A 150 -22.87 -3.35 -7.86
C ASP A 150 -21.79 -4.44 -7.63
N THR A 151 -20.91 -4.63 -8.59
CA THR A 151 -19.77 -5.55 -8.52
C THR A 151 -18.46 -4.80 -8.65
N LEU A 152 -17.37 -5.38 -8.14
CA LEU A 152 -16.03 -4.81 -8.34
C LEU A 152 -15.73 -4.62 -9.83
N TYR A 153 -16.18 -5.52 -10.70
CA TYR A 153 -15.94 -5.42 -12.13
C TYR A 153 -16.62 -4.20 -12.78
N ALA A 154 -17.83 -3.89 -12.36
CA ALA A 154 -18.54 -2.70 -12.85
C ALA A 154 -17.94 -1.41 -12.26
N MET A 155 -17.35 -1.49 -11.08
CA MET A 155 -16.77 -0.37 -10.35
C MET A 155 -15.41 0.07 -10.91
N VAL A 156 -14.52 -0.88 -11.21
CA VAL A 156 -13.18 -0.57 -11.71
C VAL A 156 -13.21 -0.01 -13.11
N SER A 157 -12.36 0.97 -13.39
CA SER A 157 -12.17 1.48 -14.74
C SER A 157 -11.18 0.63 -15.52
N GLY A 158 -11.43 0.47 -16.82
CA GLY A 158 -10.55 -0.28 -17.73
C GLY A 158 -11.14 -0.33 -19.12
N ASN A 159 -10.28 -0.33 -20.14
CA ASN A 159 -10.68 -0.33 -21.54
C ASN A 159 -11.08 -1.74 -22.04
N ASP A 160 -10.61 -2.78 -21.35
CA ASP A 160 -10.89 -4.18 -21.64
C ASP A 160 -10.93 -5.02 -20.37
N ASP A 161 -11.37 -6.26 -20.49
CA ASP A 161 -11.51 -7.20 -19.37
C ASP A 161 -10.17 -7.48 -18.69
N LYS A 162 -9.07 -7.55 -19.45
CA LYS A 162 -7.75 -7.82 -18.89
C LYS A 162 -7.31 -6.70 -17.94
N GLN A 163 -7.50 -5.45 -18.35
CA GLN A 163 -7.17 -4.28 -17.53
C GLN A 163 -8.06 -4.19 -16.29
N ARG A 164 -9.37 -4.42 -16.44
CA ARG A 164 -10.31 -4.47 -15.30
C ARG A 164 -9.94 -5.55 -14.31
N LEU A 165 -9.66 -6.77 -14.77
CA LEU A 165 -9.25 -7.86 -13.89
C LEU A 165 -7.89 -7.61 -13.21
N SER A 166 -6.96 -6.92 -13.86
CA SER A 166 -5.72 -6.49 -13.22
C SER A 166 -5.99 -5.49 -12.11
N ASP A 167 -6.87 -4.51 -12.35
CA ASP A 167 -7.24 -3.52 -11.33
C ASP A 167 -7.96 -4.19 -10.14
N ILE A 168 -8.88 -5.14 -10.41
CA ILE A 168 -9.52 -5.94 -9.36
C ILE A 168 -8.49 -6.72 -8.53
N ARG A 169 -7.48 -7.32 -9.16
CA ARG A 169 -6.42 -8.00 -8.41
C ARG A 169 -5.63 -7.05 -7.53
N ALA A 170 -5.33 -5.84 -8.00
CA ALA A 170 -4.66 -4.83 -7.17
C ALA A 170 -5.55 -4.40 -5.99
N VAL A 171 -6.84 -4.15 -6.22
CA VAL A 171 -7.84 -3.78 -5.20
C VAL A 171 -7.98 -4.88 -4.14
N LEU A 172 -8.22 -6.11 -4.55
CA LEU A 172 -8.34 -7.24 -3.62
C LEU A 172 -7.03 -7.50 -2.90
N GLY A 173 -5.89 -7.40 -3.59
CA GLY A 173 -4.58 -7.52 -2.97
C GLY A 173 -4.37 -6.51 -1.85
N TYR A 174 -4.70 -5.25 -2.09
CA TYR A 174 -4.64 -4.21 -1.07
C TYR A 174 -5.55 -4.54 0.13
N ILE A 175 -6.82 -4.87 -0.11
CA ILE A 175 -7.79 -5.17 0.95
C ILE A 175 -7.34 -6.36 1.80
N TYR A 176 -6.83 -7.43 1.19
CA TYR A 176 -6.39 -8.63 1.91
C TYR A 176 -5.07 -8.49 2.67
N THR A 177 -4.26 -7.50 2.32
CA THR A 177 -2.99 -7.23 3.00
C THR A 177 -3.05 -6.02 3.92
N TYR A 178 -4.14 -5.26 3.86
CA TYR A 178 -4.45 -4.20 4.82
C TYR A 178 -4.87 -4.83 6.17
N PRO A 179 -4.65 -4.17 7.33
CA PRO A 179 -5.02 -4.75 8.61
C PRO A 179 -6.52 -5.06 8.73
N GLY A 180 -6.83 -6.15 9.42
CA GLY A 180 -8.19 -6.59 9.72
C GLY A 180 -8.72 -7.70 8.80
N PRO A 181 -9.69 -8.47 9.29
CA PRO A 181 -10.31 -9.52 8.51
C PRO A 181 -11.18 -8.98 7.37
N VAL A 182 -11.35 -9.77 6.32
CA VAL A 182 -12.13 -9.42 5.13
C VAL A 182 -13.38 -10.30 5.04
N CYS A 183 -14.53 -9.67 4.78
CA CYS A 183 -15.79 -10.35 4.48
C CYS A 183 -16.17 -10.12 3.02
N VAL A 184 -16.22 -11.18 2.22
CA VAL A 184 -16.51 -11.11 0.77
C VAL A 184 -17.85 -11.78 0.48
N SER A 185 -18.78 -11.06 -0.15
CA SER A 185 -20.04 -11.66 -0.60
C SER A 185 -19.83 -12.57 -1.82
N TYR A 186 -20.75 -13.52 -1.96
CA TYR A 186 -20.78 -14.45 -3.08
C TYR A 186 -20.71 -13.74 -4.44
N GLY A 187 -19.83 -14.21 -5.31
CA GLY A 187 -19.59 -13.65 -6.65
C GLY A 187 -18.41 -12.68 -6.70
N ASN A 188 -18.18 -11.85 -5.67
CA ASN A 188 -16.99 -10.98 -5.60
C ASN A 188 -15.69 -11.78 -5.42
N ASP A 189 -15.78 -12.99 -4.88
CA ASP A 189 -14.69 -13.97 -4.77
C ASP A 189 -14.24 -14.56 -6.14
N THR A 190 -15.01 -14.30 -7.20
CA THR A 190 -14.69 -14.74 -8.57
C THR A 190 -14.42 -13.56 -9.51
N GLY A 191 -14.33 -12.35 -8.99
CA GLY A 191 -14.19 -11.10 -9.76
C GLY A 191 -15.50 -10.61 -10.39
N ALA A 192 -16.61 -11.28 -10.11
CA ALA A 192 -17.98 -10.96 -10.52
C ALA A 192 -18.09 -10.20 -11.87
N LEU A 193 -17.77 -10.89 -12.96
CA LEU A 193 -17.88 -10.34 -14.34
C LEU A 193 -19.33 -10.08 -14.78
N VAL A 194 -20.29 -10.29 -13.89
CA VAL A 194 -21.73 -10.12 -14.12
C VAL A 194 -22.34 -9.31 -12.99
N SER A 195 -23.36 -8.53 -13.33
CA SER A 195 -24.13 -7.75 -12.35
C SER A 195 -24.86 -8.66 -11.35
N VAL A 196 -25.15 -8.11 -10.16
CA VAL A 196 -25.95 -8.80 -9.12
C VAL A 196 -27.34 -9.21 -9.62
N ASP A 197 -27.91 -8.42 -10.52
CA ASP A 197 -29.21 -8.74 -11.17
C ASP A 197 -29.14 -9.89 -12.13
N ASP A 198 -27.94 -10.30 -12.56
CA ASP A 198 -27.76 -11.51 -13.34
C ASP A 198 -27.93 -12.72 -12.42
N ASP A 199 -28.75 -13.65 -12.88
CA ASP A 199 -29.09 -14.87 -12.16
C ASP A 199 -27.85 -15.55 -11.57
N LYS A 200 -27.87 -15.86 -10.26
CA LYS A 200 -26.81 -16.62 -9.55
C LYS A 200 -26.41 -17.89 -10.30
N MET A 201 -27.31 -18.47 -11.07
CA MET A 201 -27.04 -19.60 -11.96
C MET A 201 -26.11 -19.25 -13.12
N GLN A 202 -26.06 -18.01 -13.59
CA GLN A 202 -25.13 -17.57 -14.62
C GLN A 202 -23.69 -17.55 -14.10
N ILE A 203 -23.47 -17.07 -12.86
CA ILE A 203 -22.16 -17.12 -12.22
C ILE A 203 -21.67 -18.55 -12.15
N LEU A 204 -22.52 -19.48 -11.67
CA LEU A 204 -22.16 -20.90 -11.56
C LEU A 204 -21.84 -21.53 -12.93
N SER A 205 -22.56 -21.17 -13.98
CA SER A 205 -22.32 -21.69 -15.34
C SER A 205 -20.99 -21.21 -15.94
N ARG A 206 -20.48 -20.05 -15.50
CA ARG A 206 -19.25 -19.43 -15.98
C ARG A 206 -18.00 -19.77 -15.18
N LEU A 207 -18.11 -20.49 -14.06
CA LEU A 207 -16.96 -20.86 -13.21
C LEU A 207 -15.87 -21.66 -13.95
N GLU A 208 -16.19 -22.29 -15.06
CA GLU A 208 -15.24 -23.02 -15.91
C GLU A 208 -14.47 -22.12 -16.89
N GLU A 209 -14.89 -20.86 -17.06
CA GLU A 209 -14.19 -19.92 -17.93
C GLU A 209 -12.80 -19.58 -17.36
N PRO A 210 -11.77 -19.38 -18.21
CA PRO A 210 -10.40 -19.12 -17.76
C PRO A 210 -10.29 -17.95 -16.76
N ALA A 211 -10.96 -16.83 -17.02
CA ALA A 211 -10.92 -15.65 -16.16
C ALA A 211 -11.45 -15.93 -14.74
N TYR A 212 -12.54 -16.69 -14.61
CA TYR A 212 -13.08 -17.09 -13.30
C TYR A 212 -12.13 -18.06 -12.58
N LYS A 213 -11.56 -19.03 -13.28
CA LYS A 213 -10.57 -19.96 -12.70
C LYS A 213 -9.33 -19.22 -12.19
N GLN A 214 -8.84 -18.28 -12.96
CA GLN A 214 -7.69 -17.45 -12.59
C GLN A 214 -8.00 -16.57 -11.38
N MET A 215 -9.16 -15.92 -11.34
CA MET A 215 -9.56 -15.11 -10.19
C MET A 215 -9.79 -15.97 -8.95
N LYS A 216 -10.41 -17.13 -9.08
CA LYS A 216 -10.56 -18.10 -7.98
C LYS A 216 -9.20 -18.58 -7.45
N ALA A 217 -8.23 -18.84 -8.32
CA ALA A 217 -6.86 -19.18 -7.92
C ALA A 217 -6.21 -18.03 -7.16
N TYR A 218 -6.42 -16.80 -7.62
CA TYR A 218 -5.94 -15.59 -6.96
C TYR A 218 -6.51 -15.41 -5.55
N ILE A 219 -7.83 -15.48 -5.39
CA ILE A 219 -8.49 -15.39 -4.07
C ILE A 219 -8.02 -16.51 -3.14
N LYS A 220 -7.89 -17.74 -3.66
CA LYS A 220 -7.33 -18.85 -2.89
C LYS A 220 -5.90 -18.54 -2.40
N ALA A 221 -5.07 -17.95 -3.25
CA ALA A 221 -3.71 -17.57 -2.90
C ALA A 221 -3.69 -16.43 -1.85
N LEU A 222 -4.56 -15.44 -1.97
CA LEU A 222 -4.73 -14.39 -0.95
C LEU A 222 -5.18 -14.96 0.40
N ASN A 223 -6.18 -15.84 0.42
CA ASN A 223 -6.62 -16.53 1.63
C ASN A 223 -5.48 -17.35 2.25
N THR A 224 -4.67 -18.02 1.41
CA THR A 224 -3.51 -18.76 1.89
C THR A 224 -2.48 -17.83 2.50
N LEU A 225 -2.13 -16.72 1.81
CA LEU A 225 -1.22 -15.70 2.35
C LEU A 225 -1.71 -15.21 3.71
N TYR A 226 -2.98 -14.77 3.80
CA TYR A 226 -3.54 -14.25 5.04
C TYR A 226 -3.53 -15.28 6.18
N THR A 227 -3.84 -16.55 5.92
CA THR A 227 -3.96 -17.57 6.99
C THR A 227 -2.65 -18.26 7.35
N THR A 228 -1.60 -18.14 6.53
CA THR A 228 -0.31 -18.85 6.77
C THR A 228 0.86 -17.91 7.05
N ASP A 229 0.73 -16.63 6.75
CA ASP A 229 1.77 -15.66 7.08
C ASP A 229 1.37 -14.81 8.30
N ASN A 230 2.07 -15.01 9.40
CA ASN A 230 1.76 -14.40 10.69
C ASN A 230 1.73 -12.85 10.63
N SER A 231 2.55 -12.25 9.79
CA SER A 231 2.58 -10.79 9.63
C SER A 231 1.27 -10.22 9.05
N MET A 232 0.45 -11.05 8.42
CA MET A 232 -0.80 -10.62 7.80
C MET A 232 -2.00 -10.58 8.76
N TYR A 233 -1.94 -11.27 9.94
CA TYR A 233 -3.12 -11.36 10.81
C TYR A 233 -2.84 -11.23 12.32
N GLU A 234 -1.64 -11.61 12.83
CA GLU A 234 -1.43 -11.69 14.29
C GLU A 234 -1.55 -10.34 15.01
N ALA A 235 -1.15 -9.27 14.35
CA ALA A 235 -1.16 -7.92 14.93
C ALA A 235 -2.20 -6.99 14.27
N ASP A 236 -3.24 -7.53 13.65
CA ASP A 236 -4.28 -6.77 12.94
C ASP A 236 -5.01 -5.75 13.82
N SER A 237 -5.12 -6.01 15.12
CA SER A 237 -5.79 -5.12 16.08
C SER A 237 -4.84 -4.15 16.79
N SER A 238 -3.56 -4.14 16.42
CA SER A 238 -2.52 -3.29 17.02
C SER A 238 -1.84 -2.40 15.99
N SER A 239 -1.60 -1.15 16.35
CA SER A 239 -0.79 -0.24 15.54
C SER A 239 0.64 -0.74 15.31
N ASP A 240 1.14 -1.65 16.15
CA ASP A 240 2.47 -2.25 15.98
C ASP A 240 2.53 -3.21 14.80
N GLY A 241 1.38 -3.67 14.28
CA GLY A 241 1.27 -4.56 13.13
C GLY A 241 1.39 -3.89 11.77
N PHE A 242 1.46 -2.55 11.72
CA PHE A 242 1.45 -1.82 10.46
C PHE A 242 2.33 -0.57 10.48
N GLU A 243 3.03 -0.31 9.38
CA GLU A 243 3.82 0.90 9.20
C GLU A 243 3.83 1.31 7.73
N TRP A 244 3.50 2.57 7.42
CA TRP A 244 3.69 3.09 6.07
C TRP A 244 5.17 3.16 5.71
N VAL A 245 5.54 2.57 4.56
CA VAL A 245 6.89 2.65 3.97
C VAL A 245 6.96 3.84 3.01
N ASP A 246 5.97 3.97 2.12
CA ASP A 246 5.79 5.14 1.27
C ASP A 246 4.29 5.42 1.10
N ASN A 247 3.86 6.56 1.62
CA ASN A 247 2.50 7.07 1.50
C ASN A 247 2.47 8.53 1.02
N TYR A 248 3.54 9.00 0.38
CA TYR A 248 3.68 10.39 -0.08
C TYR A 248 3.72 10.54 -1.60
N ASN A 249 3.82 9.43 -2.34
CA ASN A 249 4.04 9.45 -3.79
C ASN A 249 2.72 9.47 -4.57
N ALA A 250 1.91 10.52 -4.36
CA ALA A 250 0.62 10.68 -5.02
C ALA A 250 0.74 10.66 -6.56
N GLU A 251 1.78 11.25 -7.13
CA GLU A 251 1.99 11.32 -8.59
C GLU A 251 2.12 9.93 -9.24
N LEU A 252 2.70 8.98 -8.54
CA LEU A 252 2.86 7.62 -9.05
C LEU A 252 1.71 6.69 -8.62
N THR A 253 0.88 7.10 -7.66
CA THR A 253 -0.24 6.33 -7.10
C THR A 253 0.18 4.90 -6.70
N VAL A 254 1.33 4.84 -6.02
CA VAL A 254 1.90 3.63 -5.43
C VAL A 254 1.83 3.77 -3.91
N TYR A 255 1.35 2.73 -3.24
CA TYR A 255 1.31 2.66 -1.79
C TYR A 255 2.17 1.51 -1.33
N SER A 256 2.99 1.73 -0.30
CA SER A 256 3.75 0.65 0.29
C SER A 256 3.76 0.75 1.82
N TYR A 257 3.69 -0.41 2.44
CA TYR A 257 3.64 -0.54 3.89
C TYR A 257 4.31 -1.83 4.35
N ALA A 258 4.72 -1.85 5.59
CA ALA A 258 5.19 -3.03 6.29
C ALA A 258 4.05 -3.63 7.13
N ARG A 259 3.98 -4.96 7.15
CA ARG A 259 3.14 -5.74 8.06
C ARG A 259 4.07 -6.50 9.00
N TYR A 260 3.69 -6.55 10.28
CA TYR A 260 4.48 -7.19 11.31
C TYR A 260 3.68 -8.26 12.05
N SER A 261 4.34 -9.35 12.42
CA SER A 261 3.80 -10.32 13.38
C SER A 261 4.17 -9.93 14.81
N SER A 262 3.60 -10.63 15.79
CA SER A 262 3.96 -10.53 17.20
C SER A 262 5.43 -10.89 17.47
N ASP A 263 6.02 -11.77 16.67
CA ASP A 263 7.42 -12.21 16.75
C ASP A 263 8.38 -11.34 15.92
N ASN A 264 7.90 -10.20 15.40
CA ASN A 264 8.65 -9.29 14.53
C ASN A 264 9.06 -9.86 13.15
N ASP A 265 8.40 -10.90 12.65
CA ASP A 265 8.42 -11.19 11.22
C ASP A 265 7.85 -9.97 10.48
N MET A 266 8.35 -9.73 9.27
CA MET A 266 7.97 -8.53 8.53
C MET A 266 7.81 -8.84 7.05
N ASP A 267 6.72 -8.33 6.48
CA ASP A 267 6.51 -8.29 5.04
C ASP A 267 6.38 -6.85 4.55
N ILE A 268 6.91 -6.58 3.37
CA ILE A 268 6.71 -5.31 2.66
C ILE A 268 5.71 -5.55 1.54
N VAL A 269 4.63 -4.82 1.60
CA VAL A 269 3.61 -4.78 0.54
C VAL A 269 3.80 -3.53 -0.29
N ALA A 270 3.75 -3.65 -1.62
CA ALA A 270 3.71 -2.51 -2.53
C ALA A 270 2.60 -2.71 -3.56
N VAL A 271 1.71 -1.72 -3.67
CA VAL A 271 0.55 -1.73 -4.57
C VAL A 271 0.62 -0.57 -5.54
N ASN A 272 0.54 -0.88 -6.81
CA ASN A 272 0.49 0.10 -7.90
C ASN A 272 -0.91 0.15 -8.50
N PHE A 273 -1.63 1.22 -8.25
CA PHE A 273 -2.98 1.43 -8.78
C PHE A 273 -3.02 2.17 -10.13
N THR A 274 -1.93 2.07 -10.91
CA THR A 274 -1.85 2.66 -12.25
C THR A 274 -1.57 1.61 -13.32
N PRO A 275 -1.99 1.82 -14.57
CA PRO A 275 -1.70 0.91 -15.68
C PRO A 275 -0.26 1.07 -16.21
N VAL A 276 0.65 1.64 -15.42
CA VAL A 276 2.04 1.89 -15.77
C VAL A 276 2.94 1.09 -14.85
N GLU A 277 3.75 0.20 -15.41
CA GLU A 277 4.76 -0.56 -14.69
C GLU A 277 5.79 0.38 -14.05
N ARG A 278 6.23 0.07 -12.83
CA ARG A 278 7.27 0.79 -12.11
C ARG A 278 8.52 -0.06 -12.04
N LYS A 279 9.53 0.29 -12.85
CA LYS A 279 10.83 -0.36 -12.82
C LYS A 279 11.76 0.30 -11.81
N ALA A 280 12.51 -0.52 -11.07
CA ALA A 280 13.46 -0.06 -10.06
C ALA A 280 12.86 1.01 -9.12
N TYR A 281 11.61 0.80 -8.69
CA TYR A 281 10.93 1.71 -7.76
C TYR A 281 11.65 1.70 -6.41
N GLU A 282 12.03 2.89 -5.92
CA GLU A 282 12.73 3.04 -4.65
C GLU A 282 11.75 2.92 -3.48
N LEU A 283 12.01 1.98 -2.58
CA LEU A 283 11.36 1.84 -1.29
C LEU A 283 12.36 2.10 -0.18
N ASN A 284 11.95 2.85 0.84
CA ASN A 284 12.75 3.12 2.03
C ASN A 284 12.27 2.23 3.17
N VAL A 285 12.79 1.00 3.23
CA VAL A 285 12.32 -0.06 4.12
C VAL A 285 12.85 0.07 5.54
N PRO A 286 12.14 -0.45 6.57
CA PRO A 286 12.51 -0.27 7.98
C PRO A 286 13.78 -1.02 8.40
N LYS A 287 14.13 -2.12 7.75
CA LYS A 287 15.24 -3.00 8.17
C LYS A 287 16.19 -3.29 7.02
N ALA A 288 17.49 -3.31 7.30
CA ALA A 288 18.50 -3.79 6.35
C ALA A 288 18.39 -5.30 6.21
N GLY A 289 18.28 -5.82 4.99
CA GLY A 289 18.15 -7.26 4.78
C GLY A 289 17.88 -7.67 3.34
N LYS A 290 17.53 -8.93 3.22
CA LYS A 290 17.04 -9.57 2.00
C LYS A 290 15.52 -9.56 2.04
N TYR A 291 14.91 -9.37 0.89
CA TYR A 291 13.47 -9.30 0.71
C TYR A 291 13.10 -10.27 -0.39
N LYS A 292 12.49 -11.40 -0.01
CA LYS A 292 12.09 -12.45 -0.94
C LYS A 292 10.68 -12.21 -1.42
N LEU A 293 10.48 -12.13 -2.75
CA LEU A 293 9.15 -12.06 -3.34
C LEU A 293 8.37 -13.33 -2.99
N VAL A 294 7.30 -13.19 -2.22
CA VAL A 294 6.43 -14.30 -1.78
C VAL A 294 5.07 -14.24 -2.45
N PHE A 295 4.65 -13.08 -2.93
CA PHE A 295 3.39 -12.90 -3.64
C PHE A 295 3.50 -11.86 -4.76
N ASN A 296 2.89 -12.16 -5.91
CA ASN A 296 2.78 -11.25 -7.05
C ASN A 296 1.41 -11.42 -7.71
N SER A 297 0.56 -10.41 -7.64
CA SER A 297 -0.78 -10.43 -8.23
C SER A 297 -0.78 -10.46 -9.77
N ASP A 298 0.36 -10.15 -10.40
CA ASP A 298 0.57 -10.23 -11.85
C ASP A 298 1.08 -11.61 -12.32
N ASN A 299 1.01 -12.65 -11.49
CA ASN A 299 1.38 -14.00 -11.87
C ASN A 299 0.45 -14.52 -12.98
N GLU A 300 0.99 -15.27 -13.94
CA GLU A 300 0.24 -15.87 -15.05
C GLU A 300 -0.88 -16.81 -14.57
N GLU A 301 -0.68 -17.51 -13.45
CA GLU A 301 -1.70 -18.36 -12.81
C GLU A 301 -2.98 -17.57 -12.46
N TYR A 302 -2.84 -16.28 -12.16
CA TYR A 302 -3.94 -15.37 -11.83
C TYR A 302 -4.43 -14.54 -13.01
N GLY A 303 -3.91 -14.80 -14.21
CA GLY A 303 -4.23 -14.07 -15.44
C GLY A 303 -3.43 -12.77 -15.61
N GLY A 304 -2.30 -12.65 -14.92
CA GLY A 304 -1.33 -11.59 -15.12
C GLY A 304 -0.34 -11.87 -16.25
N ASP A 305 0.63 -10.98 -16.42
CA ASP A 305 1.68 -11.08 -17.44
C ASP A 305 2.98 -11.73 -16.93
N GLY A 306 3.10 -12.01 -15.63
CA GLY A 306 4.27 -12.62 -15.02
C GLY A 306 5.55 -11.79 -15.11
N LYS A 307 5.45 -10.46 -15.12
CA LYS A 307 6.58 -9.56 -15.41
C LYS A 307 7.63 -9.46 -14.32
N VAL A 308 7.29 -9.86 -13.09
CA VAL A 308 8.25 -9.89 -11.98
C VAL A 308 8.55 -11.34 -11.64
N GLU A 309 9.80 -11.74 -11.83
CA GLU A 309 10.27 -13.06 -11.42
C GLU A 309 10.47 -13.13 -9.91
N ALA A 310 10.40 -14.35 -9.36
CA ALA A 310 10.67 -14.62 -7.95
C ALA A 310 12.13 -14.31 -7.62
N VAL A 311 12.39 -13.09 -7.19
CA VAL A 311 13.75 -12.57 -6.92
C VAL A 311 13.88 -12.25 -5.45
N VAL A 312 15.08 -12.45 -4.92
CA VAL A 312 15.47 -11.88 -3.64
C VAL A 312 16.08 -10.51 -3.89
N VAL A 313 15.44 -9.48 -3.39
CA VAL A 313 15.92 -8.10 -3.45
C VAL A 313 16.73 -7.80 -2.20
N LYS A 314 17.83 -7.06 -2.33
CA LYS A 314 18.69 -6.65 -1.22
C LYS A 314 18.53 -5.16 -0.97
N SER A 315 18.30 -4.77 0.29
CA SER A 315 18.35 -3.37 0.68
C SER A 315 19.80 -2.87 0.85
N ALA A 316 19.98 -1.56 0.96
CA ALA A 316 21.22 -0.98 1.46
C ALA A 316 21.50 -1.48 2.89
N VAL A 317 22.77 -1.50 3.29
CA VAL A 317 23.19 -1.79 4.68
C VAL A 317 23.37 -0.51 5.50
N GLU A 318 23.50 0.63 4.85
CA GLU A 318 23.59 1.94 5.48
C GLU A 318 22.21 2.59 5.45
N ALA A 319 21.75 3.05 6.61
CA ALA A 319 20.52 3.79 6.75
C ALA A 319 20.66 5.22 6.18
N ASP A 320 19.56 5.77 5.74
CA ASP A 320 19.46 7.21 5.47
C ASP A 320 19.30 8.03 6.78
N SER A 321 19.07 9.33 6.67
CA SER A 321 18.88 10.23 7.82
C SER A 321 17.63 9.94 8.67
N ASN A 322 16.74 9.07 8.19
CA ASN A 322 15.49 8.69 8.85
C ASN A 322 15.51 7.23 9.34
N ASP A 323 16.69 6.62 9.45
CA ASP A 323 16.89 5.22 9.80
C ASP A 323 16.18 4.25 8.84
N ARG A 324 16.15 4.58 7.54
CA ARG A 324 15.56 3.77 6.47
C ARG A 324 16.62 3.23 5.52
N TYR A 325 16.33 2.09 4.92
CA TYR A 325 17.25 1.38 4.03
C TYR A 325 16.68 1.32 2.62
N LYS A 326 17.40 1.84 1.64
CA LYS A 326 16.97 1.87 0.25
C LYS A 326 16.91 0.46 -0.34
N MET A 327 15.79 0.15 -0.96
CA MET A 327 15.55 -1.07 -1.73
C MET A 327 14.91 -0.68 -3.07
N PHE A 328 15.24 -1.38 -4.15
CA PHE A 328 14.67 -1.14 -5.48
C PHE A 328 13.91 -2.36 -5.96
N VAL A 329 12.64 -2.18 -6.31
CA VAL A 329 11.75 -3.26 -6.74
C VAL A 329 11.06 -2.92 -8.05
N ASP A 330 10.69 -3.94 -8.80
CA ASP A 330 9.78 -3.79 -9.94
C ASP A 330 8.35 -4.05 -9.46
N ILE A 331 7.42 -3.14 -9.78
CA ILE A 331 6.00 -3.28 -9.44
C ILE A 331 5.22 -3.25 -10.76
N PRO A 332 4.53 -4.33 -11.14
CA PRO A 332 3.76 -4.37 -12.38
C PRO A 332 2.63 -3.34 -12.41
N ALA A 333 2.08 -3.09 -13.57
CA ALA A 333 0.90 -2.25 -13.76
C ALA A 333 -0.32 -2.86 -13.06
N SER A 334 -1.13 -2.06 -12.38
CA SER A 334 -2.34 -2.49 -11.65
C SER A 334 -2.09 -3.78 -10.88
N ALA A 335 -1.10 -3.79 -9.99
CA ALA A 335 -0.64 -4.99 -9.31
C ALA A 335 -0.12 -4.73 -7.90
N MET A 336 -0.09 -5.80 -7.12
CA MET A 336 0.50 -5.85 -5.78
C MET A 336 1.62 -6.89 -5.75
N VAL A 337 2.69 -6.55 -5.03
CA VAL A 337 3.79 -7.47 -4.70
C VAL A 337 4.02 -7.50 -3.19
N VAL A 338 4.35 -8.67 -2.66
CA VAL A 338 4.68 -8.86 -1.24
C VAL A 338 6.06 -9.48 -1.13
N TYR A 339 6.91 -8.84 -0.33
CA TYR A 339 8.28 -9.27 -0.06
C TYR A 339 8.46 -9.62 1.40
N LYS A 340 8.81 -10.87 1.70
CA LYS A 340 9.12 -11.32 3.05
C LYS A 340 10.56 -10.95 3.41
N TYR A 341 10.73 -10.34 4.58
CA TYR A 341 12.02 -9.93 5.12
C TYR A 341 12.82 -11.11 5.66
N GLU A 342 14.11 -11.10 5.37
CA GLU A 342 15.13 -11.96 5.99
C GLU A 342 16.34 -11.08 6.40
N PRO A 343 16.82 -11.16 7.63
CA PRO A 343 17.97 -10.37 8.05
C PRO A 343 19.24 -10.76 7.28
N TYR A 344 20.16 -9.81 7.09
CA TYR A 344 21.50 -10.13 6.66
C TYR A 344 22.26 -10.87 7.76
N THR A 345 23.11 -11.81 7.38
CA THR A 345 24.12 -12.37 8.26
C THR A 345 25.30 -11.38 8.40
N ASP A 346 26.08 -11.49 9.49
CA ASP A 346 27.29 -10.66 9.70
C ASP A 346 28.29 -10.77 8.53
N ILE A 347 28.34 -11.93 7.89
CA ILE A 347 29.23 -12.16 6.74
C ILE A 347 28.71 -11.37 5.53
N GLU A 348 27.43 -11.44 5.23
CA GLU A 348 26.81 -10.69 4.13
C GLU A 348 26.96 -9.18 4.31
N ILE A 349 26.80 -8.66 5.53
CA ILE A 349 27.02 -7.24 5.84
C ILE A 349 28.45 -6.83 5.48
N LYS A 350 29.45 -7.59 5.92
CA LYS A 350 30.84 -7.32 5.63
C LYS A 350 31.17 -7.37 4.14
N GLU A 351 30.64 -8.36 3.43
CA GLU A 351 30.80 -8.47 1.98
C GLU A 351 30.21 -7.28 1.21
N ILE A 352 29.01 -6.82 1.62
CA ILE A 352 28.35 -5.67 1.02
C ILE A 352 29.16 -4.39 1.30
N GLN A 353 29.64 -4.19 2.53
CA GLN A 353 30.47 -3.04 2.90
C GLN A 353 31.74 -2.98 2.06
N ILE A 354 32.48 -4.07 1.98
CA ILE A 354 33.70 -4.18 1.14
C ILE A 354 33.40 -3.84 -0.33
N LYS A 355 32.29 -4.35 -0.87
CA LYS A 355 31.87 -4.08 -2.23
C LYS A 355 31.50 -2.60 -2.46
N ASN A 356 30.84 -1.97 -1.51
CA ASN A 356 30.48 -0.56 -1.56
C ASN A 356 31.73 0.33 -1.50
N GLU A 357 32.67 0.03 -0.59
CA GLU A 357 33.96 0.74 -0.51
C GLU A 357 34.76 0.63 -1.81
N ALA A 358 34.84 -0.58 -2.38
CA ALA A 358 35.50 -0.79 -3.65
C ALA A 358 34.86 0.01 -4.82
N LYS A 359 33.50 0.06 -4.84
CA LYS A 359 32.77 0.85 -5.82
C LYS A 359 33.01 2.35 -5.64
N ALA A 360 32.98 2.84 -4.41
CA ALA A 360 33.25 4.25 -4.10
C ALA A 360 34.68 4.64 -4.49
N ALA A 361 35.68 3.79 -4.17
CA ALA A 361 37.06 4.01 -4.56
C ALA A 361 37.24 4.04 -6.10
N LYS A 362 36.51 3.20 -6.84
CA LYS A 362 36.53 3.21 -8.31
C LYS A 362 35.97 4.52 -8.87
N VAL A 363 34.83 4.97 -8.39
CA VAL A 363 34.21 6.24 -8.81
C VAL A 363 35.13 7.43 -8.52
N GLU A 364 35.77 7.44 -7.37
CA GLU A 364 36.73 8.49 -7.00
C GLU A 364 37.98 8.47 -7.90
N ALA A 365 38.48 7.27 -8.26
CA ALA A 365 39.58 7.12 -9.18
C ALA A 365 39.21 7.63 -10.60
N GLU A 366 38.01 7.33 -11.09
CA GLU A 366 37.50 7.82 -12.38
C GLU A 366 37.40 9.35 -12.38
N LYS A 367 36.87 9.98 -11.32
CA LYS A 367 36.83 11.44 -11.19
C LYS A 367 38.24 12.08 -11.22
N ARG A 368 39.23 11.44 -10.57
CA ARG A 368 40.63 11.91 -10.59
C ARG A 368 41.25 11.82 -11.98
N VAL A 369 40.93 10.77 -12.72
CA VAL A 369 41.39 10.63 -14.13
C VAL A 369 40.77 11.74 -15.01
N ASP A 370 39.48 12.00 -14.88
CA ASP A 370 38.81 13.05 -15.66
C ASP A 370 39.37 14.45 -15.32
N LEU A 371 39.60 14.73 -14.05
CA LEU A 371 40.24 15.98 -13.62
C LEU A 371 41.67 16.11 -14.15
N ALA A 372 42.44 15.02 -14.13
CA ALA A 372 43.81 15.00 -14.69
C ALA A 372 43.81 15.26 -16.20
N ARG A 373 42.83 14.74 -16.94
CA ARG A 373 42.66 15.05 -18.38
C ARG A 373 42.35 16.52 -18.62
N GLU A 374 41.40 17.06 -17.87
CA GLU A 374 41.04 18.50 -17.98
C GLU A 374 42.24 19.41 -17.70
N LEU A 375 43.07 19.08 -16.70
CA LEU A 375 44.28 19.83 -16.38
C LEU A 375 45.35 19.69 -17.47
N ALA A 376 45.51 18.51 -18.07
CA ALA A 376 46.43 18.27 -19.17
C ALA A 376 46.02 19.08 -20.42
N ASP A 377 44.74 19.10 -20.77
CA ASP A 377 44.22 19.87 -21.91
C ASP A 377 44.46 21.40 -21.71
N LYS A 378 44.20 21.90 -20.49
CA LYS A 378 44.52 23.30 -20.16
C LYS A 378 45.99 23.64 -20.25
N ALA A 379 46.87 22.74 -19.77
CA ALA A 379 48.32 22.93 -19.87
C ALA A 379 48.80 22.93 -21.32
N GLU A 380 48.21 22.10 -22.19
CA GLU A 380 48.52 22.07 -23.63
C GLU A 380 48.07 23.38 -24.31
N GLU A 381 46.87 23.88 -23.99
CA GLU A 381 46.40 25.18 -24.50
C GLU A 381 47.33 26.34 -24.09
N GLU A 382 47.76 26.36 -22.80
CA GLU A 382 48.70 27.38 -22.31
C GLU A 382 50.07 27.28 -23.01
N ALA A 383 50.56 26.07 -23.20
CA ALA A 383 51.82 25.85 -23.93
C ALA A 383 51.74 26.34 -25.39
N VAL A 384 50.61 26.10 -26.06
CA VAL A 384 50.38 26.60 -27.44
C VAL A 384 50.31 28.13 -27.46
N ARG A 385 49.63 28.77 -26.47
CA ARG A 385 49.58 30.23 -26.36
C ARG A 385 50.98 30.83 -26.12
N ALA A 386 51.77 30.21 -25.22
CA ALA A 386 53.14 30.64 -24.94
C ALA A 386 54.03 30.54 -26.18
N ALA A 387 53.95 29.45 -26.92
CA ALA A 387 54.71 29.26 -28.17
C ALA A 387 54.35 30.30 -29.25
N ASN A 388 53.05 30.62 -29.37
CA ASN A 388 52.61 31.65 -30.32
C ASN A 388 53.09 33.06 -29.88
N ALA A 389 53.03 33.39 -28.60
CA ALA A 389 53.54 34.66 -28.08
C ALA A 389 55.06 34.80 -28.28
N GLU A 390 55.83 33.74 -28.09
CA GLU A 390 57.27 33.71 -28.35
C GLU A 390 57.59 33.96 -29.86
N LYS A 391 56.82 33.35 -30.78
CA LYS A 391 56.94 33.55 -32.22
C LYS A 391 56.66 35.00 -32.61
N GLU A 392 55.61 35.60 -32.10
CA GLU A 392 55.23 36.99 -32.33
C GLU A 392 56.30 37.95 -31.77
N ALA A 393 56.85 37.69 -30.59
CA ALA A 393 57.96 38.44 -30.02
C ALA A 393 59.22 38.40 -30.85
N LYS A 394 59.58 37.19 -31.36
CA LYS A 394 60.74 37.04 -32.29
C LYS A 394 60.55 37.80 -33.61
N GLU A 395 59.34 37.79 -34.15
CA GLU A 395 59.04 38.52 -35.40
C GLU A 395 59.05 40.02 -35.19
N SER A 396 58.52 40.52 -34.08
CA SER A 396 58.58 41.92 -33.67
C SER A 396 60.01 42.42 -33.46
N LEU A 397 60.86 41.60 -32.83
CA LEU A 397 62.31 41.88 -32.69
C LEU A 397 62.99 41.95 -34.01
N ARG A 398 62.73 41.03 -34.95
CA ARG A 398 63.31 41.05 -36.34
C ARG A 398 62.87 42.31 -37.06
N LEU A 399 61.62 42.73 -37.00
CA LEU A 399 61.16 43.98 -37.65
C LEU A 399 61.84 45.20 -37.06
N ALA A 400 61.96 45.25 -35.71
CA ALA A 400 62.66 46.37 -35.04
C ALA A 400 64.17 46.45 -35.46
N GLN A 401 64.84 45.29 -35.54
CA GLN A 401 66.23 45.24 -36.01
C GLN A 401 66.38 45.72 -37.48
N ASN A 402 65.48 45.35 -38.38
CA ASN A 402 65.45 45.79 -39.76
C ASN A 402 65.19 47.29 -39.86
N ALA A 403 64.19 47.83 -39.08
CA ALA A 403 63.93 49.24 -39.05
C ALA A 403 65.13 50.07 -38.56
N ARG A 404 65.83 49.55 -37.52
CA ARG A 404 67.07 50.17 -37.03
C ARG A 404 68.20 50.21 -38.12
N LYS A 405 68.41 49.11 -38.83
CA LYS A 405 69.37 49.06 -39.92
C LYS A 405 69.05 50.03 -41.07
N GLU A 406 67.78 50.18 -41.40
CA GLU A 406 67.29 51.18 -42.35
C GLU A 406 67.51 52.62 -41.89
N ALA A 407 67.23 52.88 -40.60
CA ALA A 407 67.50 54.18 -40.03
C ALA A 407 68.98 54.51 -39.96
N GLU A 408 69.83 53.54 -39.59
CA GLU A 408 71.31 53.70 -39.62
C GLU A 408 71.83 53.94 -41.05
N LYS A 409 71.30 53.29 -42.10
CA LYS A 409 71.66 53.52 -43.50
C LYS A 409 71.22 54.89 -43.95
N LYS A 410 70.05 55.38 -43.65
CA LYS A 410 69.58 56.72 -43.95
C LYS A 410 70.41 57.82 -43.25
N ALA A 411 70.90 57.57 -42.04
CA ALA A 411 71.74 58.48 -41.27
C ALA A 411 73.20 58.55 -41.84
N LEU A 412 73.63 57.56 -42.59
CA LEU A 412 74.91 57.52 -43.31
C LEU A 412 74.84 58.17 -44.69
N GLU A 413 73.64 58.28 -45.30
CA GLU A 413 73.39 58.89 -46.60
C GLU A 413 73.04 60.38 -46.53
N ALA A 414 72.84 60.96 -45.30
CA ALA A 414 72.58 62.37 -45.00
C ALA A 414 73.91 63.07 -44.53
#